data_e7920a262e709b92ecf28098c917192b
#
_entry.id   e7920a262e709b92ecf28098c917192b
#
_cell.length_a   1.000
_cell.length_b   1.000
_cell.length_c   1.000
_cell.angle_alpha   90.00
_cell.angle_beta   90.00
_cell.angle_gamma   90.00
#
_symmetry.space_group_name_H-M   'P 1'
#
loop_
_entity.id
_entity.type
_entity.pdbx_description
1 polymer ?
#
loop_
_entity_poly.entity_id
_entity_poly.type
_entity_poly.pdbx_seq_one_letter_code
_entity_poly.pdbx_strand_id
1 'polypeptide(L)'
;ILKEIKARIQFLMDVGLDYLSLSRATGTLSGGEAQRIRLATQIGSGLVGVAYILDEPSIGLHQRDNDKLLGTLIHLRDLGNSVIVVEHDEDTMRAADYIVDIGPGAGRNGGEVVATGTAADIMACKDSLTGAYLSGRIKIPVPAKRRKPTGWITVKGARENNLKNIDVDIPLGVFTCVTGVSGSGKSSLVNEILYKHLAKSLNRARCIAGDHDDITGIEQLDKVIDIDQSPIGRTPRSNPATYTGVFDMIRDLFASTTDAKERGYNKGRFSFNVKGGRCEACSGDGIIKIEMHFLPDVYVPCEVCDGKRYNRETLEVKYKGKSIYDVLDMTVEDAVDFFENVPSVRRKIETLNDVGLSYIKLGQPSTELSGGEAQRIKLATELSKRSTGKTIYILDEPTTGLHFADVHKLVDILHKLAEGGNTVVVIEHNLDVIKTADYIIDMGPEGGDRGGTVIAKGTPEEVAKVKKSYTGQYVKKYL
;
A
#
# COMPACT_ATOMS: atom_id res chain seq x y z
N ILE A 1 13.35 -39.05 9.76
CA ILE A 1 13.78 -38.03 8.77
C ILE A 1 12.66 -37.77 7.76
N LEU A 2 12.17 -38.76 6.99
CA LEU A 2 11.12 -38.52 5.96
C LEU A 2 9.82 -37.97 6.55
N LYS A 3 9.40 -38.45 7.74
CA LYS A 3 8.21 -37.95 8.43
C LYS A 3 8.34 -36.45 8.79
N GLU A 4 9.51 -36.05 9.28
CA GLU A 4 9.80 -34.64 9.63
C GLU A 4 9.84 -33.76 8.37
N ILE A 5 10.53 -34.19 7.31
CA ILE A 5 10.58 -33.42 6.06
C ILE A 5 9.17 -33.25 5.48
N LYS A 6 8.37 -34.32 5.48
CA LYS A 6 6.99 -34.26 4.98
C LYS A 6 6.12 -33.30 5.80
N ALA A 7 6.24 -33.33 7.12
CA ALA A 7 5.50 -32.42 8.01
C ALA A 7 5.87 -30.96 7.74
N ARG A 8 7.15 -30.63 7.64
CA ARG A 8 7.61 -29.26 7.37
C ARG A 8 7.19 -28.75 5.99
N ILE A 9 7.24 -29.60 4.97
CA ILE A 9 6.73 -29.24 3.63
C ILE A 9 5.21 -29.04 3.68
N GLN A 10 4.49 -29.89 4.43
CA GLN A 10 3.04 -29.76 4.59
C GLN A 10 2.68 -28.39 5.21
N PHE A 11 3.39 -27.93 6.23
CA PHE A 11 3.16 -26.60 6.81
C PHE A 11 3.35 -25.46 5.79
N LEU A 12 4.35 -25.55 4.90
CA LEU A 12 4.51 -24.57 3.83
C LEU A 12 3.32 -24.61 2.85
N MET A 13 2.77 -25.78 2.58
CA MET A 13 1.56 -25.91 1.74
C MET A 13 0.31 -25.37 2.43
N ASP A 14 0.17 -25.60 3.73
CA ASP A 14 -0.98 -25.19 4.54
C ASP A 14 -1.07 -23.66 4.69
N VAL A 15 0.07 -22.96 4.63
CA VAL A 15 0.10 -21.49 4.60
C VAL A 15 0.02 -20.91 3.17
N GLY A 16 -0.32 -21.73 2.16
CA GLY A 16 -0.55 -21.28 0.79
C GLY A 16 0.72 -20.99 -0.02
N LEU A 17 1.84 -21.65 0.28
CA LEU A 17 3.12 -21.49 -0.42
C LEU A 17 3.45 -22.68 -1.36
N ASP A 18 2.48 -23.45 -1.77
CA ASP A 18 2.62 -24.65 -2.59
C ASP A 18 3.17 -24.38 -4.01
N TYR A 19 3.16 -23.14 -4.44
CA TYR A 19 3.71 -22.68 -5.72
C TYR A 19 5.19 -22.31 -5.70
N LEU A 20 5.80 -22.17 -4.50
CA LEU A 20 7.21 -21.80 -4.37
C LEU A 20 8.14 -23.01 -4.58
N SER A 21 9.25 -22.81 -5.28
CA SER A 21 10.34 -23.78 -5.31
C SER A 21 11.23 -23.66 -4.07
N LEU A 22 11.72 -24.77 -3.54
CA LEU A 22 12.62 -24.77 -2.38
C LEU A 22 13.95 -24.05 -2.62
N SER A 23 14.35 -23.88 -3.88
CA SER A 23 15.58 -23.20 -4.30
C SER A 23 15.40 -21.71 -4.57
N ARG A 24 14.17 -21.17 -4.37
CA ARG A 24 13.90 -19.74 -4.66
C ARG A 24 14.70 -18.82 -3.74
N ALA A 25 15.40 -17.88 -4.33
CA ALA A 25 16.22 -16.92 -3.58
C ALA A 25 15.35 -16.02 -2.69
N THR A 26 15.76 -15.84 -1.42
CA THR A 26 15.01 -15.04 -0.43
C THR A 26 14.78 -13.60 -0.85
N GLY A 27 15.72 -13.00 -1.60
CA GLY A 27 15.59 -11.63 -2.13
C GLY A 27 14.49 -11.45 -3.20
N THR A 28 13.90 -12.55 -3.69
CA THR A 28 12.80 -12.53 -4.67
C THR A 28 11.43 -12.79 -4.04
N LEU A 29 11.39 -13.02 -2.71
CA LEU A 29 10.16 -13.24 -1.97
C LEU A 29 9.46 -11.92 -1.70
N SER A 30 8.14 -11.91 -1.81
CA SER A 30 7.34 -10.80 -1.30
C SER A 30 7.34 -10.77 0.24
N GLY A 31 6.96 -9.64 0.83
CA GLY A 31 6.85 -9.51 2.29
C GLY A 31 5.91 -10.56 2.89
N GLY A 32 4.76 -10.79 2.30
CA GLY A 32 3.80 -11.80 2.74
C GLY A 32 4.32 -13.24 2.59
N GLU A 33 5.04 -13.56 1.49
CA GLU A 33 5.68 -14.86 1.32
C GLU A 33 6.72 -15.13 2.42
N ALA A 34 7.60 -14.15 2.69
CA ALA A 34 8.60 -14.27 3.75
C ALA A 34 7.97 -14.44 5.13
N GLN A 35 6.89 -13.73 5.43
CA GLN A 35 6.15 -13.83 6.68
C GLN A 35 5.52 -15.22 6.84
N ARG A 36 4.89 -15.75 5.80
CA ARG A 36 4.30 -17.10 5.81
C ARG A 36 5.35 -18.22 5.97
N ILE A 37 6.55 -18.08 5.38
CA ILE A 37 7.66 -19.00 5.61
C ILE A 37 8.05 -19.02 7.09
N ARG A 38 8.15 -17.83 7.73
CA ARG A 38 8.42 -17.74 9.17
C ARG A 38 7.31 -18.40 10.01
N LEU A 39 6.05 -18.14 9.65
CA LEU A 39 4.90 -18.76 10.31
C LEU A 39 4.95 -20.29 10.19
N ALA A 40 5.15 -20.84 8.98
CA ALA A 40 5.28 -22.29 8.77
C ALA A 40 6.42 -22.90 9.59
N THR A 41 7.55 -22.18 9.76
CA THR A 41 8.68 -22.63 10.58
C THR A 41 8.30 -22.69 12.05
N GLN A 42 7.56 -21.73 12.55
CA GLN A 42 7.10 -21.67 13.95
C GLN A 42 6.07 -22.75 14.26
N ILE A 43 5.10 -22.95 13.35
CA ILE A 43 4.11 -24.04 13.47
C ILE A 43 4.82 -25.40 13.52
N GLY A 44 5.83 -25.59 12.67
CA GLY A 44 6.63 -26.83 12.62
C GLY A 44 7.42 -27.12 13.89
N SER A 45 7.55 -26.17 14.83
CA SER A 45 8.20 -26.39 16.14
C SER A 45 7.35 -27.23 17.08
N GLY A 46 6.03 -27.33 16.86
CA GLY A 46 5.10 -28.09 17.69
C GLY A 46 5.00 -27.59 19.14
N LEU A 47 5.34 -26.32 19.38
CA LEU A 47 5.24 -25.71 20.71
C LEU A 47 3.79 -25.60 21.14
N VAL A 48 3.53 -25.90 22.41
CA VAL A 48 2.22 -25.81 23.06
C VAL A 48 2.31 -24.89 24.28
N GLY A 49 1.24 -24.15 24.55
CA GLY A 49 1.21 -23.21 25.69
C GLY A 49 2.01 -21.92 25.45
N VAL A 50 2.20 -21.53 24.20
CA VAL A 50 2.87 -20.28 23.81
C VAL A 50 1.89 -19.27 23.21
N ALA A 51 2.28 -18.01 23.17
CA ALA A 51 1.56 -16.95 22.47
C ALA A 51 2.20 -16.70 21.10
N TYR A 52 1.41 -16.84 20.04
CA TYR A 52 1.77 -16.44 18.67
C TYR A 52 1.20 -15.04 18.42
N ILE A 53 2.06 -14.11 18.07
CA ILE A 53 1.65 -12.73 17.71
C ILE A 53 1.97 -12.54 16.24
N LEU A 54 0.94 -12.25 15.45
CA LEU A 54 1.00 -12.12 13.99
C LEU A 54 0.49 -10.76 13.58
N ASP A 55 1.23 -10.08 12.72
CA ASP A 55 0.88 -8.78 12.16
C ASP A 55 0.50 -8.97 10.69
N GLU A 56 -0.79 -8.76 10.37
CA GLU A 56 -1.38 -8.86 9.04
C GLU A 56 -0.93 -10.11 8.23
N PRO A 57 -1.11 -11.33 8.74
CA PRO A 57 -0.64 -12.54 8.05
C PRO A 57 -1.38 -12.84 6.74
N SER A 58 -2.54 -12.24 6.50
CA SER A 58 -3.34 -12.37 5.27
C SER A 58 -2.85 -11.51 4.10
N ILE A 59 -1.82 -10.65 4.31
CA ILE A 59 -1.32 -9.74 3.27
C ILE A 59 -1.01 -10.47 1.95
N GLY A 60 -1.57 -9.93 0.85
CA GLY A 60 -1.33 -10.43 -0.52
C GLY A 60 -1.89 -11.82 -0.77
N LEU A 61 -2.82 -12.30 0.06
CA LEU A 61 -3.50 -13.58 -0.13
C LEU A 61 -4.80 -13.40 -0.94
N HIS A 62 -4.98 -14.29 -1.89
CA HIS A 62 -6.31 -14.52 -2.43
C HIS A 62 -7.21 -15.18 -1.37
N GLN A 63 -8.53 -14.94 -1.39
CA GLN A 63 -9.46 -15.47 -0.39
C GLN A 63 -9.36 -16.99 -0.21
N ARG A 64 -9.17 -17.74 -1.27
CA ARG A 64 -8.94 -19.20 -1.21
C ARG A 64 -7.73 -19.58 -0.36
N ASP A 65 -6.65 -18.79 -0.45
CA ASP A 65 -5.43 -19.06 0.29
C ASP A 65 -5.55 -18.53 1.73
N ASN A 66 -6.35 -17.49 1.95
CA ASN A 66 -6.73 -17.00 3.27
C ASN A 66 -7.52 -18.04 4.06
N ASP A 67 -8.45 -18.75 3.42
CA ASP A 67 -9.20 -19.86 4.07
C ASP A 67 -8.25 -20.94 4.63
N LYS A 68 -7.15 -21.27 3.90
CA LYS A 68 -6.12 -22.21 4.38
C LYS A 68 -5.36 -21.67 5.57
N LEU A 69 -4.96 -20.38 5.51
CA LEU A 69 -4.26 -19.70 6.61
C LEU A 69 -5.14 -19.72 7.87
N LEU A 70 -6.42 -19.36 7.76
CA LEU A 70 -7.37 -19.39 8.87
C LEU A 70 -7.48 -20.78 9.49
N GLY A 71 -7.61 -21.82 8.67
CA GLY A 71 -7.59 -23.22 9.15
C GLY A 71 -6.33 -23.54 9.97
N THR A 72 -5.18 -23.04 9.54
CA THR A 72 -3.90 -23.21 10.24
C THR A 72 -3.85 -22.47 11.58
N LEU A 73 -4.35 -21.21 11.63
CA LEU A 73 -4.40 -20.42 12.87
C LEU A 73 -5.36 -21.03 13.89
N ILE A 74 -6.51 -21.50 13.45
CA ILE A 74 -7.48 -22.23 14.29
C ILE A 74 -6.84 -23.51 14.85
N HIS A 75 -6.12 -24.28 14.03
CA HIS A 75 -5.42 -25.46 14.49
C HIS A 75 -4.37 -25.14 15.55
N LEU A 76 -3.59 -24.08 15.40
CA LEU A 76 -2.64 -23.62 16.43
C LEU A 76 -3.32 -23.31 17.76
N ARG A 77 -4.45 -22.63 17.74
CA ARG A 77 -5.28 -22.35 18.91
C ARG A 77 -5.75 -23.66 19.57
N ASP A 78 -6.25 -24.59 18.80
CA ASP A 78 -6.83 -25.86 19.27
C ASP A 78 -5.77 -26.78 19.90
N LEU A 79 -4.48 -26.57 19.57
CA LEU A 79 -3.34 -27.21 20.27
C LEU A 79 -3.08 -26.62 21.66
N GLY A 80 -3.84 -25.64 22.13
CA GLY A 80 -3.68 -25.00 23.44
C GLY A 80 -2.76 -23.78 23.45
N ASN A 81 -2.58 -23.13 22.32
CA ASN A 81 -1.83 -21.87 22.19
C ASN A 81 -2.76 -20.66 22.23
N SER A 82 -2.21 -19.50 22.56
CA SER A 82 -2.85 -18.20 22.34
C SER A 82 -2.41 -17.65 21.00
N VAL A 83 -3.35 -17.30 20.11
CA VAL A 83 -3.06 -16.70 18.80
C VAL A 83 -3.62 -15.29 18.79
N ILE A 84 -2.76 -14.29 18.72
CA ILE A 84 -3.10 -12.87 18.65
C ILE A 84 -2.77 -12.38 17.24
N VAL A 85 -3.77 -11.85 16.54
CA VAL A 85 -3.61 -11.41 15.15
C VAL A 85 -4.04 -9.95 15.04
N VAL A 86 -3.17 -9.12 14.48
CA VAL A 86 -3.56 -7.78 14.01
C VAL A 86 -4.03 -7.93 12.57
N GLU A 87 -5.28 -7.60 12.30
CA GLU A 87 -5.88 -7.87 10.99
C GLU A 87 -6.95 -6.85 10.58
N HIS A 88 -7.13 -6.75 9.26
CA HIS A 88 -8.15 -5.94 8.62
C HIS A 88 -9.09 -6.78 7.73
N ASP A 89 -8.84 -8.08 7.62
CA ASP A 89 -9.63 -9.00 6.81
C ASP A 89 -10.94 -9.41 7.52
N GLU A 90 -12.06 -9.33 6.79
CA GLU A 90 -13.39 -9.63 7.32
C GLU A 90 -13.52 -11.09 7.77
N ASP A 91 -13.02 -12.05 6.98
CA ASP A 91 -13.18 -13.47 7.27
C ASP A 91 -12.36 -13.86 8.50
N THR A 92 -11.17 -13.28 8.67
CA THR A 92 -10.33 -13.45 9.87
C THR A 92 -11.02 -12.91 11.11
N MET A 93 -11.60 -11.69 11.04
CA MET A 93 -12.33 -11.12 12.17
C MET A 93 -13.56 -11.96 12.55
N ARG A 94 -14.30 -12.49 11.56
CA ARG A 94 -15.47 -13.35 11.83
C ARG A 94 -15.10 -14.69 12.42
N ALA A 95 -13.89 -15.20 12.13
CA ALA A 95 -13.39 -16.47 12.65
C ALA A 95 -12.75 -16.34 14.05
N ALA A 96 -12.50 -15.13 14.52
CA ALA A 96 -11.88 -14.88 15.82
C ALA A 96 -12.83 -15.19 16.98
N ASP A 97 -12.31 -15.80 18.04
CA ASP A 97 -13.09 -16.06 19.27
C ASP A 97 -13.36 -14.75 20.03
N TYR A 98 -12.43 -13.80 19.95
CA TYR A 98 -12.50 -12.52 20.63
C TYR A 98 -11.82 -11.42 19.82
N ILE A 99 -12.45 -10.26 19.74
CA ILE A 99 -11.97 -9.09 19.01
C ILE A 99 -11.76 -7.95 20.00
N VAL A 100 -10.67 -7.22 19.83
CA VAL A 100 -10.41 -5.94 20.49
C VAL A 100 -10.35 -4.88 19.37
N ASP A 101 -11.37 -4.04 19.31
CA ASP A 101 -11.46 -2.95 18.33
C ASP A 101 -10.84 -1.68 18.89
N ILE A 102 -9.76 -1.21 18.24
CA ILE A 102 -8.99 -0.04 18.66
C ILE A 102 -9.30 1.11 17.70
N GLY A 103 -9.65 2.26 18.27
CA GLY A 103 -10.04 3.45 17.52
C GLY A 103 -10.19 4.68 18.42
N PRO A 104 -11.18 5.57 18.15
CA PRO A 104 -12.12 5.56 17.00
C PRO A 104 -11.49 5.95 15.67
N GLY A 105 -10.36 6.66 15.68
CA GLY A 105 -9.61 7.09 14.49
C GLY A 105 -8.17 6.62 14.51
N ALA A 106 -7.33 7.26 13.71
CA ALA A 106 -5.89 7.00 13.65
C ALA A 106 -5.08 8.10 14.36
N GLY A 107 -3.84 7.81 14.73
CA GLY A 107 -2.93 8.78 15.36
C GLY A 107 -3.45 9.30 16.69
N ARG A 108 -3.53 10.62 16.85
CA ARG A 108 -4.00 11.27 18.09
C ARG A 108 -5.47 11.01 18.43
N ASN A 109 -6.25 10.70 17.41
CA ASN A 109 -7.69 10.42 17.52
C ASN A 109 -7.96 8.91 17.72
N GLY A 110 -6.92 8.11 17.90
CA GLY A 110 -6.96 6.67 18.12
C GLY A 110 -6.38 6.28 19.45
N GLY A 111 -6.07 4.97 19.58
CA GLY A 111 -5.42 4.41 20.77
C GLY A 111 -6.37 4.05 21.91
N GLU A 112 -7.69 4.16 21.71
CA GLU A 112 -8.70 3.78 22.68
C GLU A 112 -9.34 2.44 22.30
N VAL A 113 -9.73 1.65 23.28
CA VAL A 113 -10.52 0.43 23.05
C VAL A 113 -11.98 0.86 22.89
N VAL A 114 -12.49 0.77 21.66
CA VAL A 114 -13.86 1.17 21.31
C VAL A 114 -14.88 0.09 21.67
N ALA A 115 -14.52 -1.15 21.38
CA ALA A 115 -15.37 -2.31 21.65
C ALA A 115 -14.53 -3.58 21.85
N THR A 116 -15.08 -4.53 22.62
CA THR A 116 -14.46 -5.84 22.83
C THR A 116 -15.53 -6.91 22.86
N GLY A 117 -15.20 -8.11 22.44
CA GLY A 117 -16.09 -9.27 22.51
C GLY A 117 -16.04 -10.12 21.25
N THR A 118 -17.09 -10.84 20.98
CA THR A 118 -17.25 -11.64 19.76
C THR A 118 -17.53 -10.73 18.55
N ALA A 119 -17.44 -11.26 17.34
CA ALA A 119 -17.82 -10.52 16.14
C ALA A 119 -19.26 -9.96 16.22
N ALA A 120 -20.18 -10.66 16.87
CA ALA A 120 -21.56 -10.21 17.09
C ALA A 120 -21.62 -8.98 18.02
N ASP A 121 -20.80 -8.96 19.08
CA ASP A 121 -20.72 -7.83 20.01
C ASP A 121 -20.15 -6.58 19.31
N ILE A 122 -19.12 -6.74 18.52
CA ILE A 122 -18.52 -5.66 17.72
C ILE A 122 -19.53 -5.10 16.70
N MET A 123 -20.26 -5.98 15.99
CA MET A 123 -21.30 -5.58 15.04
C MET A 123 -22.46 -4.83 15.71
N ALA A 124 -22.79 -5.15 16.97
CA ALA A 124 -23.84 -4.49 17.73
C ALA A 124 -23.41 -3.12 18.26
N CYS A 125 -22.11 -2.86 18.43
CA CYS A 125 -21.61 -1.59 18.91
C CYS A 125 -21.82 -0.48 17.88
N LYS A 126 -22.48 0.61 18.28
CA LYS A 126 -22.80 1.74 17.40
C LYS A 126 -21.59 2.60 17.10
N ASP A 127 -20.65 2.69 18.05
CA ASP A 127 -19.48 3.53 17.97
C ASP A 127 -18.30 2.85 17.25
N SER A 128 -18.40 1.53 17.04
CA SER A 128 -17.40 0.75 16.30
C SER A 128 -17.57 0.95 14.79
N LEU A 129 -16.56 1.56 14.18
CA LEU A 129 -16.46 1.69 12.73
C LEU A 129 -16.27 0.32 12.07
N THR A 130 -15.40 -0.52 12.64
CA THR A 130 -15.21 -1.92 12.25
C THR A 130 -16.54 -2.68 12.28
N GLY A 131 -17.30 -2.54 13.37
CA GLY A 131 -18.61 -3.15 13.52
C GLY A 131 -19.64 -2.63 12.51
N ALA A 132 -19.53 -1.37 12.10
CA ALA A 132 -20.41 -0.80 11.08
C ALA A 132 -20.19 -1.45 9.70
N TYR A 133 -18.92 -1.73 9.33
CA TYR A 133 -18.60 -2.46 8.09
C TYR A 133 -18.95 -3.95 8.19
N LEU A 134 -18.55 -4.65 9.25
CA LEU A 134 -18.87 -6.06 9.46
C LEU A 134 -20.37 -6.37 9.45
N SER A 135 -21.20 -5.46 10.00
CA SER A 135 -22.66 -5.60 10.00
C SER A 135 -23.34 -5.18 8.70
N GLY A 136 -22.59 -4.59 7.75
CA GLY A 136 -23.15 -4.02 6.52
C GLY A 136 -23.92 -2.71 6.69
N ARG A 137 -23.89 -2.08 7.89
CA ARG A 137 -24.45 -0.71 8.10
C ARG A 137 -23.76 0.31 7.21
N ILE A 138 -22.44 0.14 7.02
CA ILE A 138 -21.64 0.86 6.04
C ILE A 138 -21.05 -0.18 5.09
N LYS A 139 -21.10 0.09 3.80
CA LYS A 139 -20.51 -0.78 2.78
C LYS A 139 -20.03 0.04 1.59
N ILE A 140 -19.01 -0.46 0.91
CA ILE A 140 -18.56 0.09 -0.37
C ILE A 140 -19.59 -0.31 -1.43
N PRO A 141 -20.25 0.65 -2.11
CA PRO A 141 -21.32 0.34 -3.05
C PRO A 141 -20.77 -0.26 -4.35
N VAL A 142 -21.54 -1.17 -4.93
CA VAL A 142 -21.29 -1.63 -6.32
C VAL A 142 -21.74 -0.54 -7.27
N PRO A 143 -20.90 -0.10 -8.25
CA PRO A 143 -21.29 0.92 -9.21
C PRO A 143 -22.52 0.49 -10.04
N ALA A 144 -23.52 1.37 -10.14
CA ALA A 144 -24.75 1.09 -10.89
C ALA A 144 -24.51 0.88 -12.39
N LYS A 145 -23.42 1.45 -12.93
CA LYS A 145 -23.00 1.28 -14.33
C LYS A 145 -21.48 1.14 -14.39
N ARG A 146 -21.01 0.20 -15.20
CA ARG A 146 -19.60 0.05 -15.52
C ARG A 146 -19.23 0.98 -16.66
N ARG A 147 -18.03 1.60 -16.58
CA ARG A 147 -17.49 2.41 -17.67
C ARG A 147 -17.17 1.52 -18.85
N LYS A 148 -17.32 2.07 -20.05
CA LYS A 148 -16.94 1.36 -21.28
C LYS A 148 -15.51 1.73 -21.66
N PRO A 149 -14.69 0.78 -22.11
CA PRO A 149 -13.36 1.05 -22.61
C PRO A 149 -13.37 2.08 -23.74
N THR A 150 -12.42 2.99 -23.72
CA THR A 150 -12.18 3.98 -24.79
C THR A 150 -11.22 3.47 -25.87
N GLY A 151 -10.46 2.43 -25.54
CA GLY A 151 -9.47 1.78 -26.38
C GLY A 151 -8.91 0.53 -25.71
N TRP A 152 -7.91 -0.05 -26.31
CA TRP A 152 -7.28 -1.28 -25.82
C TRP A 152 -5.77 -1.25 -26.03
N ILE A 153 -5.03 -1.83 -25.08
CA ILE A 153 -3.62 -2.24 -25.23
C ILE A 153 -3.62 -3.76 -25.24
N THR A 154 -2.89 -4.36 -26.16
CA THR A 154 -2.72 -5.80 -26.20
C THR A 154 -1.26 -6.17 -25.96
N VAL A 155 -1.01 -6.91 -24.88
CA VAL A 155 0.27 -7.59 -24.63
C VAL A 155 0.23 -8.90 -25.40
N LYS A 156 1.21 -9.14 -26.27
CA LYS A 156 1.30 -10.34 -27.12
C LYS A 156 2.43 -11.23 -26.68
N GLY A 157 2.17 -12.55 -26.65
CA GLY A 157 3.18 -13.56 -26.39
C GLY A 157 3.86 -13.46 -25.02
N ALA A 158 3.13 -13.06 -23.99
CA ALA A 158 3.68 -12.93 -22.62
C ALA A 158 4.11 -14.29 -22.08
N ARG A 159 5.44 -14.44 -21.77
CA ARG A 159 6.05 -15.72 -21.33
C ARG A 159 7.07 -15.56 -20.22
N GLU A 160 7.12 -14.40 -19.57
CA GLU A 160 7.98 -14.15 -18.41
C GLU A 160 7.56 -15.02 -17.23
N ASN A 161 8.55 -15.62 -16.55
CA ASN A 161 8.38 -16.51 -15.41
C ASN A 161 7.42 -17.69 -15.74
N ASN A 162 6.27 -17.76 -15.11
CA ASN A 162 5.30 -18.84 -15.30
C ASN A 162 4.23 -18.57 -16.37
N LEU A 163 4.26 -17.44 -17.06
CA LEU A 163 3.29 -17.10 -18.09
C LEU A 163 3.40 -18.06 -19.29
N LYS A 164 2.26 -18.49 -19.82
CA LYS A 164 2.12 -19.56 -20.81
C LYS A 164 2.00 -19.04 -22.25
N ASN A 165 2.82 -18.06 -22.63
CA ASN A 165 2.78 -17.43 -23.97
C ASN A 165 1.38 -16.91 -24.31
N ILE A 166 0.85 -16.03 -23.46
CA ILE A 166 -0.52 -15.55 -23.51
C ILE A 166 -0.62 -14.17 -24.17
N ASP A 167 -1.76 -13.94 -24.83
CA ASP A 167 -2.16 -12.62 -25.29
C ASP A 167 -3.20 -12.03 -24.34
N VAL A 168 -2.98 -10.79 -23.89
CA VAL A 168 -3.84 -10.14 -22.90
C VAL A 168 -4.23 -8.75 -23.36
N ASP A 169 -5.55 -8.52 -23.48
CA ASP A 169 -6.13 -7.23 -23.79
C ASP A 169 -6.44 -6.46 -22.51
N ILE A 170 -5.92 -5.24 -22.40
CA ILE A 170 -6.12 -4.34 -21.26
C ILE A 170 -6.95 -3.14 -21.73
N PRO A 171 -8.14 -2.92 -21.17
CA PRO A 171 -9.00 -1.82 -21.57
C PRO A 171 -8.49 -0.48 -21.07
N LEU A 172 -8.62 0.56 -21.91
CA LEU A 172 -8.22 1.93 -21.61
C LEU A 172 -9.40 2.78 -21.11
N GLY A 173 -9.10 3.81 -20.29
CA GLY A 173 -10.07 4.76 -19.79
C GLY A 173 -11.03 4.18 -18.72
N VAL A 174 -10.68 3.06 -18.13
CA VAL A 174 -11.49 2.36 -17.12
C VAL A 174 -10.65 1.91 -15.94
N PHE A 175 -11.31 1.49 -14.86
CA PHE A 175 -10.71 0.85 -13.71
C PHE A 175 -10.70 -0.67 -13.88
N THR A 176 -9.52 -1.25 -14.03
CA THR A 176 -9.29 -2.69 -14.23
C THR A 176 -8.61 -3.31 -13.03
N CYS A 177 -9.16 -4.41 -12.50
CA CYS A 177 -8.49 -5.25 -11.52
C CYS A 177 -7.85 -6.47 -12.19
N VAL A 178 -6.57 -6.72 -11.93
CA VAL A 178 -5.87 -7.96 -12.26
C VAL A 178 -5.89 -8.85 -11.02
N THR A 179 -6.60 -9.96 -11.10
CA THR A 179 -6.92 -10.83 -9.97
C THR A 179 -6.37 -12.24 -10.17
N GLY A 180 -6.53 -13.11 -9.19
CA GLY A 180 -6.13 -14.51 -9.24
C GLY A 180 -5.32 -14.94 -8.03
N VAL A 181 -5.16 -16.24 -7.86
CA VAL A 181 -4.46 -16.83 -6.71
C VAL A 181 -3.01 -16.40 -6.61
N SER A 182 -2.39 -16.55 -5.43
CA SER A 182 -0.99 -16.24 -5.23
C SER A 182 -0.10 -17.04 -6.21
N GLY A 183 0.91 -16.37 -6.80
CA GLY A 183 1.78 -17.00 -7.80
C GLY A 183 1.16 -17.28 -9.17
N SER A 184 -0.05 -16.78 -9.49
CA SER A 184 -0.71 -17.02 -10.79
C SER A 184 -0.11 -16.25 -11.97
N GLY A 185 0.86 -15.34 -11.74
CA GLY A 185 1.55 -14.59 -12.79
C GLY A 185 1.10 -13.13 -12.93
N LYS A 186 0.28 -12.59 -12.01
CA LYS A 186 -0.20 -11.20 -12.02
C LYS A 186 0.94 -10.17 -12.13
N SER A 187 1.89 -10.23 -11.20
CA SER A 187 3.03 -9.28 -11.17
C SER A 187 3.98 -9.49 -12.36
N SER A 188 4.11 -10.73 -12.87
CA SER A 188 4.87 -11.00 -14.10
C SER A 188 4.24 -10.32 -15.31
N LEU A 189 2.91 -10.34 -15.44
CA LEU A 189 2.20 -9.68 -16.53
C LEU A 189 2.21 -8.15 -16.38
N VAL A 190 1.88 -7.64 -15.18
CA VAL A 190 1.64 -6.20 -14.97
C VAL A 190 2.94 -5.47 -14.72
N ASN A 191 3.77 -5.93 -13.74
CA ASN A 191 4.96 -5.20 -13.33
C ASN A 191 6.16 -5.50 -14.24
N GLU A 192 6.42 -6.79 -14.53
CA GLU A 192 7.61 -7.17 -15.30
C GLU A 192 7.45 -6.89 -16.81
N ILE A 193 6.28 -7.12 -17.38
CA ILE A 193 6.06 -6.92 -18.82
C ILE A 193 5.42 -5.55 -19.09
N LEU A 194 4.15 -5.36 -18.70
CA LEU A 194 3.37 -4.16 -19.08
C LEU A 194 4.03 -2.88 -18.61
N TYR A 195 4.28 -2.74 -17.30
CA TYR A 195 4.87 -1.52 -16.74
C TYR A 195 6.24 -1.24 -17.33
N LYS A 196 7.15 -2.21 -17.32
CA LYS A 196 8.53 -1.97 -17.80
C LYS A 196 8.57 -1.63 -19.29
N HIS A 197 7.74 -2.27 -20.12
CA HIS A 197 7.64 -1.93 -21.53
C HIS A 197 7.11 -0.50 -21.75
N LEU A 198 6.01 -0.14 -21.08
CA LEU A 198 5.43 1.21 -21.15
C LEU A 198 6.37 2.27 -20.59
N ALA A 199 7.05 2.01 -19.47
CA ALA A 199 8.03 2.92 -18.89
C ALA A 199 9.20 3.21 -19.83
N LYS A 200 9.68 2.20 -20.54
CA LYS A 200 10.71 2.37 -21.57
C LYS A 200 10.21 3.19 -22.76
N SER A 201 9.01 2.88 -23.24
CA SER A 201 8.43 3.50 -24.46
C SER A 201 7.94 4.92 -24.22
N LEU A 202 7.20 5.18 -23.13
CA LEU A 202 6.57 6.47 -22.84
C LEU A 202 7.44 7.39 -21.97
N ASN A 203 8.05 6.83 -20.91
CA ASN A 203 8.81 7.61 -19.94
C ASN A 203 10.33 7.60 -20.22
N ARG A 204 10.80 6.90 -21.26
CA ARG A 204 12.24 6.74 -21.59
C ARG A 204 13.04 6.13 -20.44
N ALA A 205 12.43 5.28 -19.62
CA ALA A 205 13.10 4.63 -18.51
C ALA A 205 14.13 3.59 -18.99
N ARG A 206 15.23 3.46 -18.25
CA ARG A 206 16.25 2.44 -18.51
C ARG A 206 15.89 1.15 -17.77
N CYS A 207 14.92 0.42 -18.28
CA CYS A 207 14.49 -0.88 -17.75
C CYS A 207 14.36 -1.88 -18.90
N ILE A 208 14.46 -3.16 -18.55
CA ILE A 208 14.26 -4.29 -19.48
C ILE A 208 12.93 -4.93 -19.10
N ALA A 209 12.01 -4.96 -20.06
CA ALA A 209 10.75 -5.67 -19.90
C ALA A 209 10.99 -7.19 -19.91
N GLY A 210 10.14 -7.92 -19.19
CA GLY A 210 10.11 -9.37 -19.21
C GLY A 210 9.80 -9.95 -20.60
N ASP A 211 9.93 -11.24 -20.77
CA ASP A 211 9.85 -11.90 -22.06
C ASP A 211 8.43 -11.90 -22.64
N HIS A 212 8.29 -11.26 -23.83
CA HIS A 212 7.05 -11.11 -24.59
C HIS A 212 7.39 -10.77 -26.05
N ASP A 213 6.41 -10.86 -26.96
CA ASP A 213 6.64 -10.52 -28.36
C ASP A 213 6.54 -9.01 -28.60
N ASP A 214 5.38 -8.40 -28.28
CA ASP A 214 5.12 -6.98 -28.51
C ASP A 214 3.97 -6.47 -27.62
N ILE A 215 3.85 -5.12 -27.52
CA ILE A 215 2.66 -4.47 -26.93
C ILE A 215 2.12 -3.46 -27.95
N THR A 216 0.89 -3.65 -28.38
CA THR A 216 0.23 -2.78 -29.36
C THR A 216 -0.78 -1.85 -28.69
N GLY A 217 -1.08 -0.69 -29.32
CA GLY A 217 -2.03 0.31 -28.82
C GLY A 217 -1.42 1.34 -27.86
N ILE A 218 -0.10 1.37 -27.71
CA ILE A 218 0.64 2.27 -26.78
C ILE A 218 0.46 3.75 -27.18
N GLU A 219 0.26 4.04 -28.44
CA GLU A 219 0.08 5.40 -28.99
C GLU A 219 -1.14 6.13 -28.43
N GLN A 220 -2.05 5.40 -27.79
CA GLN A 220 -3.22 5.96 -27.10
C GLN A 220 -2.89 6.56 -25.73
N LEU A 221 -1.69 6.29 -25.22
CA LEU A 221 -1.21 6.74 -23.92
C LEU A 221 -0.09 7.76 -24.03
N ASP A 222 0.00 8.66 -23.07
CA ASP A 222 1.08 9.65 -22.97
C ASP A 222 2.10 9.34 -21.85
N LYS A 223 1.69 8.59 -20.82
CA LYS A 223 2.50 8.35 -19.64
C LYS A 223 2.07 7.10 -18.90
N VAL A 224 3.03 6.39 -18.28
CA VAL A 224 2.78 5.36 -17.28
C VAL A 224 3.28 5.80 -15.91
N ILE A 225 2.52 5.53 -14.86
CA ILE A 225 2.86 5.82 -13.47
C ILE A 225 2.69 4.53 -12.68
N ASP A 226 3.78 4.12 -12.02
CA ASP A 226 3.80 2.99 -11.11
C ASP A 226 3.69 3.50 -9.67
N ILE A 227 2.78 2.92 -8.92
CA ILE A 227 2.52 3.24 -7.52
C ILE A 227 2.67 1.93 -6.72
N ASP A 228 3.92 1.61 -6.44
CA ASP A 228 4.33 0.43 -5.68
C ASP A 228 4.55 0.74 -4.19
N GLN A 229 4.77 -0.29 -3.39
CA GLN A 229 5.02 -0.20 -1.95
C GLN A 229 6.48 0.15 -1.58
N SER A 230 7.35 0.44 -2.56
CA SER A 230 8.73 0.82 -2.29
C SER A 230 8.79 2.14 -1.52
N PRO A 231 9.78 2.32 -0.62
CA PRO A 231 9.92 3.55 0.16
C PRO A 231 10.02 4.80 -0.73
N ILE A 232 9.44 5.93 -0.29
CA ILE A 232 9.53 7.24 -0.97
C ILE A 232 10.94 7.85 -0.92
N GLY A 233 11.87 7.19 -0.25
CA GLY A 233 13.29 7.53 -0.17
C GLY A 233 14.00 6.58 0.78
N ARG A 234 15.34 6.59 0.69
CA ARG A 234 16.19 5.64 1.44
C ARG A 234 16.90 6.29 2.64
N THR A 235 16.62 7.55 2.92
CA THR A 235 17.30 8.32 3.96
C THR A 235 16.27 8.99 4.88
N PRO A 236 16.64 9.30 6.13
CA PRO A 236 15.78 10.03 7.07
C PRO A 236 15.38 11.44 6.60
N ARG A 237 16.05 11.98 5.57
CA ARG A 237 15.72 13.29 4.96
C ARG A 237 14.51 13.23 4.04
N SER A 238 14.21 12.08 3.48
CA SER A 238 13.01 11.88 2.68
C SER A 238 11.81 11.79 3.62
N ASN A 239 10.77 12.57 3.33
CA ASN A 239 9.54 12.62 4.12
C ASN A 239 8.35 13.03 3.21
N PRO A 240 7.11 12.92 3.70
CA PRO A 240 5.92 13.27 2.91
C PRO A 240 5.98 14.68 2.32
N ALA A 241 6.43 15.68 3.10
CA ALA A 241 6.48 17.06 2.63
C ALA A 241 7.50 17.26 1.49
N THR A 242 8.65 16.59 1.53
CA THR A 242 9.66 16.69 0.47
C THR A 242 9.23 15.94 -0.79
N TYR A 243 8.64 14.76 -0.63
CA TYR A 243 8.22 13.92 -1.76
C TYR A 243 7.07 14.55 -2.56
N THR A 244 6.07 15.11 -1.90
CA THR A 244 4.96 15.84 -2.56
C THR A 244 5.39 17.20 -3.12
N GLY A 245 6.58 17.66 -2.77
CA GLY A 245 7.09 18.99 -3.13
C GLY A 245 6.36 20.15 -2.40
N VAL A 246 5.56 19.88 -1.37
CA VAL A 246 4.93 20.93 -0.56
C VAL A 246 5.96 21.65 0.29
N PHE A 247 7.03 20.98 0.70
CA PHE A 247 8.09 21.57 1.51
C PHE A 247 8.78 22.75 0.81
N ASP A 248 8.91 22.72 -0.51
CA ASP A 248 9.46 23.83 -1.27
C ASP A 248 8.62 25.10 -1.14
N MET A 249 7.30 24.96 -1.19
CA MET A 249 6.35 26.06 -1.00
C MET A 249 6.36 26.58 0.44
N ILE A 250 6.47 25.67 1.42
CA ILE A 250 6.58 26.04 2.84
C ILE A 250 7.88 26.85 3.08
N ARG A 251 9.01 26.43 2.50
CA ARG A 251 10.27 27.19 2.60
C ARG A 251 10.20 28.57 1.96
N ASP A 252 9.52 28.70 0.82
CA ASP A 252 9.24 30.01 0.19
C ASP A 252 8.40 30.90 1.10
N LEU A 253 7.39 30.34 1.75
CA LEU A 253 6.53 31.04 2.70
C LEU A 253 7.34 31.57 3.90
N PHE A 254 8.19 30.72 4.51
CA PHE A 254 9.06 31.15 5.62
C PHE A 254 10.04 32.23 5.21
N ALA A 255 10.65 32.13 4.01
CA ALA A 255 11.55 33.16 3.49
C ALA A 255 10.83 34.49 3.21
N SER A 256 9.51 34.47 3.03
CA SER A 256 8.70 35.69 2.82
C SER A 256 8.29 36.43 4.11
N THR A 257 8.51 35.79 5.28
CA THR A 257 8.18 36.41 6.58
C THR A 257 9.06 37.66 6.85
N THR A 258 8.54 38.61 7.67
CA THR A 258 9.27 39.82 8.05
C THR A 258 10.59 39.50 8.72
N ASP A 259 10.58 38.62 9.72
CA ASP A 259 11.78 38.19 10.45
C ASP A 259 12.86 37.59 9.54
N ALA A 260 12.47 36.76 8.54
CA ALA A 260 13.39 36.18 7.59
C ALA A 260 14.02 37.26 6.67
N LYS A 261 13.22 38.23 6.21
CA LYS A 261 13.70 39.33 5.36
C LYS A 261 14.65 40.24 6.11
N GLU A 262 14.33 40.62 7.35
CA GLU A 262 15.19 41.44 8.21
C GLU A 262 16.56 40.79 8.48
N ARG A 263 16.59 39.44 8.59
CA ARG A 263 17.81 38.69 8.79
C ARG A 263 18.53 38.30 7.46
N GLY A 264 17.97 38.71 6.32
CA GLY A 264 18.52 38.33 5.00
C GLY A 264 18.43 36.85 4.69
N TYR A 265 17.48 36.13 5.30
CA TYR A 265 17.32 34.68 5.10
C TYR A 265 16.53 34.39 3.83
N ASN A 266 17.14 33.60 2.96
CA ASN A 266 16.51 33.10 1.74
C ASN A 266 15.94 31.68 1.94
N LYS A 267 15.26 31.15 0.92
CA LYS A 267 14.70 29.80 0.89
C LYS A 267 15.69 28.68 1.29
N GLY A 268 16.98 28.84 0.96
CA GLY A 268 18.03 27.88 1.32
C GLY A 268 18.22 27.75 2.83
N ARG A 269 18.00 28.81 3.60
CA ARG A 269 18.11 28.82 5.07
C ARG A 269 17.16 27.83 5.73
N PHE A 270 15.98 27.64 5.16
CA PHE A 270 14.94 26.75 5.65
C PHE A 270 15.03 25.33 5.09
N SER A 271 16.13 24.96 4.44
CA SER A 271 16.40 23.60 3.96
C SER A 271 17.32 22.86 4.93
N PHE A 272 16.90 21.71 5.41
CA PHE A 272 17.75 20.82 6.20
C PHE A 272 18.81 20.08 5.35
N ASN A 273 18.77 20.20 4.01
CA ASN A 273 19.77 19.61 3.11
C ASN A 273 20.94 20.56 2.80
N VAL A 274 20.78 21.87 3.04
CA VAL A 274 21.74 22.89 2.68
C VAL A 274 22.43 23.46 3.93
N LYS A 275 23.73 23.72 3.85
CA LYS A 275 24.47 24.38 4.94
C LYS A 275 23.93 25.78 5.22
N GLY A 276 24.07 26.23 6.46
CA GLY A 276 23.70 27.56 6.91
C GLY A 276 22.46 27.59 7.83
N GLY A 277 21.40 26.83 7.55
CA GLY A 277 20.23 26.77 8.39
C GLY A 277 20.04 25.44 9.12
N ARG A 278 20.67 24.38 8.66
CA ARG A 278 20.59 23.05 9.26
C ARG A 278 21.50 22.91 10.49
N CYS A 279 21.20 21.95 11.33
CA CYS A 279 22.13 21.49 12.36
C CYS A 279 23.34 20.82 11.68
N GLU A 280 24.53 21.32 11.92
CA GLU A 280 25.75 20.75 11.31
C GLU A 280 26.21 19.46 12.00
N ALA A 281 25.85 19.24 13.29
CA ALA A 281 26.21 18.03 14.02
C ALA A 281 25.57 16.77 13.40
N CYS A 282 24.29 16.83 13.04
CA CYS A 282 23.59 15.74 12.35
C CYS A 282 23.44 16.00 10.83
N SER A 283 24.03 17.06 10.31
CA SER A 283 23.91 17.46 8.91
C SER A 283 22.45 17.59 8.42
N GLY A 284 21.50 17.88 9.32
CA GLY A 284 20.09 18.04 9.01
C GLY A 284 19.27 16.75 9.09
N ASP A 285 19.85 15.62 9.49
CA ASP A 285 19.11 14.35 9.64
C ASP A 285 18.19 14.33 10.88
N GLY A 286 18.52 15.13 11.90
CA GLY A 286 17.83 15.11 13.19
C GLY A 286 18.23 13.93 14.08
N ILE A 287 18.84 12.92 13.49
CA ILE A 287 19.30 11.69 14.15
C ILE A 287 20.77 11.43 13.82
N ILE A 288 21.43 10.70 14.68
CA ILE A 288 22.81 10.21 14.50
C ILE A 288 22.74 8.70 14.36
N LYS A 289 23.31 8.19 13.28
CA LYS A 289 23.47 6.76 13.05
C LYS A 289 24.70 6.26 13.79
N ILE A 290 24.53 5.31 14.67
CA ILE A 290 25.62 4.58 15.35
C ILE A 290 25.77 3.24 14.63
N GLU A 291 26.84 3.09 13.87
CA GLU A 291 27.15 1.85 13.15
C GLU A 291 27.67 0.79 14.12
N MET A 292 27.00 -0.35 14.14
CA MET A 292 27.37 -1.49 14.99
C MET A 292 27.75 -2.66 14.07
N HIS A 293 29.05 -3.00 14.02
CA HIS A 293 29.61 -3.97 13.06
C HIS A 293 28.95 -5.35 13.05
N PHE A 294 28.37 -5.80 14.15
CA PHE A 294 27.76 -7.14 14.31
C PHE A 294 26.28 -7.12 14.71
N LEU A 295 25.72 -5.92 14.90
CA LEU A 295 24.31 -5.70 15.28
C LEU A 295 23.68 -4.70 14.31
N PRO A 296 22.34 -4.65 14.23
CA PRO A 296 21.67 -3.61 13.46
C PRO A 296 22.11 -2.21 13.90
N ASP A 297 22.27 -1.30 12.98
CA ASP A 297 22.58 0.09 13.25
C ASP A 297 21.55 0.73 14.18
N VAL A 298 22.01 1.53 15.14
CA VAL A 298 21.14 2.24 16.08
C VAL A 298 21.03 3.70 15.67
N TYR A 299 19.83 4.22 15.67
CA TYR A 299 19.53 5.62 15.37
C TYR A 299 19.10 6.33 16.65
N VAL A 300 19.83 7.39 17.04
CA VAL A 300 19.52 8.19 18.22
C VAL A 300 19.24 9.63 17.84
N PRO A 301 18.34 10.35 18.53
CA PRO A 301 18.13 11.78 18.31
C PRO A 301 19.44 12.56 18.46
N CYS A 302 19.65 13.56 17.63
CA CYS A 302 20.82 14.43 17.72
C CYS A 302 20.71 15.32 18.95
N GLU A 303 21.63 15.18 19.89
CA GLU A 303 21.67 15.95 21.17
C GLU A 303 21.81 17.46 20.93
N VAL A 304 22.48 17.90 19.85
CA VAL A 304 22.71 19.33 19.58
C VAL A 304 21.45 20.06 19.13
N CYS A 305 20.60 19.43 18.32
CA CYS A 305 19.36 20.02 17.83
C CYS A 305 18.10 19.37 18.41
N ASP A 306 18.24 18.40 19.31
CA ASP A 306 17.14 17.69 19.91
C ASP A 306 16.13 17.17 18.86
N GLY A 307 16.67 16.51 17.83
CA GLY A 307 15.90 15.98 16.71
C GLY A 307 15.35 17.01 15.72
N LYS A 308 15.53 18.32 15.99
CA LYS A 308 14.85 19.41 15.23
C LYS A 308 15.46 19.72 13.87
N ARG A 309 16.56 19.11 13.47
CA ARG A 309 17.21 19.22 12.14
C ARG A 309 17.85 20.59 11.83
N TYR A 310 17.48 21.68 12.51
CA TYR A 310 17.89 23.04 12.24
C TYR A 310 18.74 23.63 13.38
N ASN A 311 19.48 24.67 13.07
CA ASN A 311 20.13 25.49 14.09
C ASN A 311 19.13 26.42 14.77
N ARG A 312 19.51 26.96 15.94
CA ARG A 312 18.65 27.79 16.78
C ARG A 312 18.12 29.04 16.04
N GLU A 313 18.99 29.72 15.31
CA GLU A 313 18.65 30.98 14.62
C GLU A 313 17.59 30.77 13.54
N THR A 314 17.60 29.63 12.85
CA THR A 314 16.57 29.26 11.86
C THR A 314 15.23 28.99 12.54
N LEU A 315 15.24 28.33 13.72
CA LEU A 315 14.04 28.02 14.49
C LEU A 315 13.39 29.24 15.16
N GLU A 316 14.12 30.36 15.29
CA GLU A 316 13.57 31.62 15.79
C GLU A 316 12.59 32.27 14.81
N VAL A 317 12.76 32.05 13.51
CA VAL A 317 11.83 32.55 12.51
C VAL A 317 10.49 31.78 12.61
N LYS A 318 9.39 32.55 12.77
CA LYS A 318 8.05 31.98 12.99
C LYS A 318 7.08 32.41 11.90
N TYR A 319 6.20 31.49 11.51
CA TYR A 319 5.00 31.78 10.73
C TYR A 319 3.78 31.36 11.54
N LYS A 320 2.83 32.26 11.79
CA LYS A 320 1.69 32.02 12.72
C LYS A 320 2.15 31.41 14.07
N GLY A 321 3.28 31.84 14.63
CA GLY A 321 3.82 31.39 15.89
C GLY A 321 4.56 30.02 15.85
N LYS A 322 4.64 29.35 14.71
CA LYS A 322 5.30 28.05 14.51
C LYS A 322 6.61 28.21 13.74
N SER A 323 7.67 27.48 14.18
CA SER A 323 8.92 27.36 13.43
C SER A 323 8.79 26.40 12.26
N ILE A 324 9.79 26.37 11.38
CA ILE A 324 9.82 25.43 10.27
C ILE A 324 9.81 23.96 10.75
N TYR A 325 10.42 23.68 11.90
CA TYR A 325 10.38 22.35 12.51
C TYR A 325 8.97 22.02 13.03
N ASP A 326 8.33 22.95 13.75
CA ASP A 326 6.98 22.73 14.27
C ASP A 326 6.01 22.40 13.14
N VAL A 327 6.19 23.00 11.94
CA VAL A 327 5.39 22.69 10.75
C VAL A 327 5.68 21.28 10.23
N LEU A 328 6.93 20.84 10.23
CA LEU A 328 7.27 19.47 9.84
C LEU A 328 6.76 18.44 10.84
N ASP A 329 6.64 18.82 12.11
CA ASP A 329 6.13 17.95 13.20
C ASP A 329 4.58 17.93 13.27
N MET A 330 3.89 18.78 12.51
CA MET A 330 2.44 18.74 12.39
C MET A 330 1.98 17.48 11.67
N THR A 331 0.83 16.95 12.11
CA THR A 331 0.10 15.97 11.33
C THR A 331 -0.44 16.60 10.04
N VAL A 332 -0.76 15.77 9.06
CA VAL A 332 -1.41 16.25 7.82
C VAL A 332 -2.71 16.97 8.14
N GLU A 333 -3.53 16.46 9.08
CA GLU A 333 -4.78 17.06 9.52
C GLU A 333 -4.56 18.47 10.10
N ASP A 334 -3.66 18.61 11.10
CA ASP A 334 -3.30 19.90 11.69
C ASP A 334 -2.78 20.91 10.63
N ALA A 335 -2.02 20.40 9.65
CA ALA A 335 -1.43 21.22 8.62
C ALA A 335 -2.45 21.74 7.59
N VAL A 336 -3.51 20.97 7.29
CA VAL A 336 -4.63 21.44 6.44
C VAL A 336 -5.26 22.71 7.04
N ASP A 337 -5.52 22.69 8.35
CA ASP A 337 -6.12 23.82 9.06
C ASP A 337 -5.13 24.97 9.21
N PHE A 338 -3.88 24.67 9.54
CA PHE A 338 -2.84 25.69 9.70
C PHE A 338 -2.61 26.52 8.42
N PHE A 339 -2.66 25.86 7.25
CA PHE A 339 -2.46 26.48 5.94
C PHE A 339 -3.76 26.89 5.23
N GLU A 340 -4.89 27.04 5.94
CA GLU A 340 -6.19 27.44 5.36
C GLU A 340 -6.10 28.67 4.43
N ASN A 341 -5.28 29.67 4.81
CA ASN A 341 -5.08 30.90 4.07
C ASN A 341 -3.93 30.88 3.03
N VAL A 342 -3.37 29.67 2.75
CA VAL A 342 -2.32 29.48 1.75
C VAL A 342 -2.75 28.38 0.76
N PRO A 343 -3.64 28.70 -0.20
CA PRO A 343 -4.31 27.72 -1.06
C PRO A 343 -3.36 26.78 -1.81
N SER A 344 -2.19 27.29 -2.21
CA SER A 344 -1.20 26.49 -2.95
C SER A 344 -0.58 25.37 -2.11
N VAL A 345 -0.33 25.63 -0.82
CA VAL A 345 0.20 24.66 0.16
C VAL A 345 -0.92 23.73 0.59
N ARG A 346 -2.06 24.30 1.00
CA ARG A 346 -3.24 23.58 1.46
C ARG A 346 -3.68 22.50 0.47
N ARG A 347 -3.83 22.82 -0.80
CA ARG A 347 -4.26 21.90 -1.85
C ARG A 347 -3.38 20.62 -1.92
N LYS A 348 -2.07 20.74 -1.74
CA LYS A 348 -1.15 19.59 -1.75
C LYS A 348 -1.25 18.76 -0.48
N ILE A 349 -1.49 19.41 0.66
CA ILE A 349 -1.66 18.71 1.93
C ILE A 349 -3.02 17.98 1.97
N GLU A 350 -4.08 18.61 1.42
CA GLU A 350 -5.40 17.99 1.29
C GLU A 350 -5.35 16.67 0.51
N THR A 351 -4.53 16.56 -0.54
CA THR A 351 -4.40 15.27 -1.26
C THR A 351 -3.82 14.16 -0.38
N LEU A 352 -2.96 14.48 0.61
CA LEU A 352 -2.49 13.48 1.60
C LEU A 352 -3.62 13.08 2.57
N ASN A 353 -4.45 14.04 2.96
CA ASN A 353 -5.62 13.77 3.81
C ASN A 353 -6.66 12.90 3.07
N ASP A 354 -6.91 13.18 1.79
CA ASP A 354 -7.87 12.46 0.96
C ASP A 354 -7.50 10.97 0.79
N VAL A 355 -6.20 10.64 0.74
CA VAL A 355 -5.73 9.24 0.67
C VAL A 355 -5.69 8.53 2.04
N GLY A 356 -6.28 9.12 3.10
CA GLY A 356 -6.34 8.51 4.42
C GLY A 356 -5.06 8.64 5.25
N LEU A 357 -4.21 9.64 4.97
CA LEU A 357 -2.96 9.89 5.69
C LEU A 357 -3.05 11.10 6.62
N SER A 358 -4.22 11.38 7.20
CA SER A 358 -4.44 12.51 8.12
C SER A 358 -3.50 12.50 9.33
N TYR A 359 -3.16 11.31 9.82
CA TYR A 359 -2.43 11.07 11.06
C TYR A 359 -0.91 11.15 10.94
N ILE A 360 -0.32 11.01 9.74
CA ILE A 360 1.13 11.07 9.58
C ILE A 360 1.65 12.50 9.72
N LYS A 361 2.89 12.66 10.18
CA LYS A 361 3.55 13.96 10.24
C LYS A 361 4.12 14.35 8.87
N LEU A 362 4.06 15.62 8.51
CA LEU A 362 4.63 16.14 7.26
C LEU A 362 6.13 15.82 7.13
N GLY A 363 6.89 15.86 8.23
CA GLY A 363 8.32 15.59 8.29
C GLY A 363 8.70 14.18 8.73
N GLN A 364 7.73 13.24 8.81
CA GLN A 364 7.99 11.85 9.22
C GLN A 364 9.03 11.19 8.28
N PRO A 365 10.11 10.63 8.80
CA PRO A 365 11.12 9.98 7.99
C PRO A 365 10.55 8.84 7.14
N SER A 366 10.99 8.74 5.89
CA SER A 366 10.53 7.66 4.99
C SER A 366 10.87 6.25 5.50
N THR A 367 11.85 6.13 6.37
CA THR A 367 12.27 4.88 7.02
C THR A 367 11.31 4.39 8.10
N GLU A 368 10.41 5.25 8.56
CA GLU A 368 9.39 4.96 9.57
C GLU A 368 8.00 4.73 8.96
N LEU A 369 7.89 4.92 7.64
CA LEU A 369 6.64 4.71 6.92
C LEU A 369 6.47 3.24 6.53
N SER A 370 5.27 2.71 6.69
CA SER A 370 4.90 1.41 6.12
C SER A 370 4.86 1.47 4.58
N GLY A 371 4.94 0.30 3.94
CA GLY A 371 4.84 0.22 2.47
C GLY A 371 3.54 0.82 1.93
N GLY A 372 2.42 0.58 2.61
CA GLY A 372 1.12 1.15 2.24
C GLY A 372 1.06 2.68 2.41
N GLU A 373 1.67 3.24 3.45
CA GLU A 373 1.77 4.71 3.62
C GLU A 373 2.63 5.34 2.52
N ALA A 374 3.79 4.72 2.20
CA ALA A 374 4.64 5.17 1.10
C ALA A 374 3.89 5.16 -0.24
N GLN A 375 3.13 4.12 -0.51
CA GLN A 375 2.30 3.99 -1.70
C GLN A 375 1.23 5.08 -1.79
N ARG A 376 0.51 5.35 -0.69
CA ARG A 376 -0.49 6.42 -0.63
C ARG A 376 0.11 7.81 -0.79
N ILE A 377 1.33 8.08 -0.28
CA ILE A 377 2.03 9.35 -0.53
C ILE A 377 2.36 9.51 -2.02
N LYS A 378 2.76 8.43 -2.71
CA LYS A 378 2.97 8.44 -4.17
C LYS A 378 1.66 8.76 -4.89
N LEU A 379 0.57 8.10 -4.51
CA LEU A 379 -0.76 8.33 -5.07
C LEU A 379 -1.20 9.80 -4.86
N ALA A 380 -1.10 10.35 -3.65
CA ALA A 380 -1.43 11.75 -3.34
C ALA A 380 -0.61 12.72 -4.19
N THR A 381 0.67 12.42 -4.41
CA THR A 381 1.54 13.25 -5.25
C THR A 381 1.05 13.29 -6.69
N GLU A 382 0.63 12.17 -7.25
CA GLU A 382 0.09 12.11 -8.62
C GLU A 382 -1.28 12.79 -8.73
N LEU A 383 -2.15 12.64 -7.73
CA LEU A 383 -3.45 13.32 -7.66
C LEU A 383 -3.31 14.85 -7.61
N SER A 384 -2.22 15.36 -7.02
CA SER A 384 -1.96 16.81 -6.97
C SER A 384 -1.59 17.42 -8.32
N LYS A 385 -1.26 16.59 -9.32
CA LYS A 385 -0.86 17.01 -10.67
C LYS A 385 -2.08 17.13 -11.58
N ARG A 386 -1.94 17.94 -12.64
CA ARG A 386 -2.97 18.03 -13.67
C ARG A 386 -2.96 16.75 -14.52
N SER A 387 -4.09 16.08 -14.62
CA SER A 387 -4.26 14.91 -15.49
C SER A 387 -4.45 15.32 -16.94
N THR A 388 -3.93 14.51 -17.87
CA THR A 388 -4.15 14.63 -19.32
C THR A 388 -5.31 13.76 -19.81
N GLY A 389 -5.79 12.82 -18.98
CA GLY A 389 -6.80 11.83 -19.37
C GLY A 389 -6.28 10.68 -20.23
N LYS A 390 -4.95 10.59 -20.43
CA LYS A 390 -4.29 9.52 -21.21
C LYS A 390 -3.16 8.83 -20.43
N THR A 391 -3.18 8.96 -19.12
CA THR A 391 -2.19 8.34 -18.24
C THR A 391 -2.69 6.96 -17.79
N ILE A 392 -1.80 5.97 -17.82
CA ILE A 392 -2.06 4.68 -17.19
C ILE A 392 -1.39 4.65 -15.82
N TYR A 393 -2.18 4.39 -14.78
CA TYR A 393 -1.75 4.18 -13.40
C TYR A 393 -1.73 2.69 -13.12
N ILE A 394 -0.61 2.19 -12.63
CA ILE A 394 -0.43 0.79 -12.21
C ILE A 394 -0.23 0.79 -10.71
N LEU A 395 -1.04 0.04 -9.99
CA LEU A 395 -0.97 -0.10 -8.54
C LEU A 395 -0.86 -1.58 -8.17
N ASP A 396 0.03 -1.88 -7.24
CA ASP A 396 0.23 -3.24 -6.74
C ASP A 396 -0.25 -3.34 -5.28
N GLU A 397 -1.34 -4.09 -5.06
CA GLU A 397 -1.99 -4.35 -3.77
C GLU A 397 -2.17 -3.09 -2.89
N PRO A 398 -2.83 -2.03 -3.39
CA PRO A 398 -2.91 -0.77 -2.67
C PRO A 398 -3.76 -0.80 -1.39
N THR A 399 -4.50 -1.87 -1.13
CA THR A 399 -5.30 -2.04 0.10
C THR A 399 -4.54 -2.66 1.26
N THR A 400 -3.27 -3.02 1.05
CA THR A 400 -2.43 -3.63 2.09
C THR A 400 -2.38 -2.78 3.35
N GLY A 401 -2.71 -3.37 4.51
CA GLY A 401 -2.70 -2.70 5.81
C GLY A 401 -3.76 -1.61 5.96
N LEU A 402 -4.84 -1.63 5.19
CA LEU A 402 -5.91 -0.66 5.26
C LEU A 402 -7.13 -1.18 5.99
N HIS A 403 -7.62 -0.37 6.94
CA HIS A 403 -8.96 -0.54 7.50
C HIS A 403 -10.03 -0.30 6.41
N PHE A 404 -11.21 -0.94 6.53
CA PHE A 404 -12.33 -0.82 5.57
C PHE A 404 -12.68 0.63 5.18
N ALA A 405 -12.64 1.56 6.14
CA ALA A 405 -12.92 2.97 5.87
C ALA A 405 -11.89 3.62 4.93
N ASP A 406 -10.62 3.22 5.04
CA ASP A 406 -9.56 3.75 4.18
C ASP A 406 -9.57 3.05 2.81
N VAL A 407 -9.96 1.77 2.76
CA VAL A 407 -10.26 1.07 1.48
C VAL A 407 -11.38 1.80 0.74
N HIS A 408 -12.44 2.24 1.45
CA HIS A 408 -13.55 2.98 0.84
C HIS A 408 -13.06 4.30 0.20
N LYS A 409 -12.26 5.10 0.93
CA LYS A 409 -11.64 6.32 0.39
C LYS A 409 -10.75 6.04 -0.82
N LEU A 410 -9.94 4.97 -0.74
CA LEU A 410 -9.06 4.56 -1.85
C LEU A 410 -9.87 4.22 -3.10
N VAL A 411 -10.96 3.47 -2.97
CA VAL A 411 -11.87 3.13 -4.08
C VAL A 411 -12.41 4.38 -4.74
N ASP A 412 -12.88 5.36 -3.96
CA ASP A 412 -13.36 6.65 -4.49
C ASP A 412 -12.29 7.39 -5.31
N ILE A 413 -11.04 7.31 -4.85
CA ILE A 413 -9.90 7.92 -5.54
C ILE A 413 -9.61 7.21 -6.87
N LEU A 414 -9.58 5.87 -6.87
CA LEU A 414 -9.36 5.09 -8.09
C LEU A 414 -10.46 5.38 -9.13
N HIS A 415 -11.70 5.49 -8.68
CA HIS A 415 -12.81 5.88 -9.55
C HIS A 415 -12.67 7.30 -10.09
N LYS A 416 -12.28 8.29 -9.28
CA LYS A 416 -12.01 9.68 -9.72
C LYS A 416 -10.90 9.73 -10.77
N LEU A 417 -9.83 8.92 -10.63
CA LEU A 417 -8.78 8.83 -11.64
C LEU A 417 -9.32 8.31 -12.98
N ALA A 418 -10.13 7.25 -12.96
CA ALA A 418 -10.75 6.69 -14.16
C ALA A 418 -11.79 7.64 -14.78
N GLU A 419 -12.57 8.36 -13.96
CA GLU A 419 -13.50 9.41 -14.42
C GLU A 419 -12.80 10.55 -15.15
N GLY A 420 -11.55 10.84 -14.77
CA GLY A 420 -10.68 11.78 -15.48
C GLY A 420 -10.18 11.29 -16.85
N GLY A 421 -10.67 10.14 -17.34
CA GLY A 421 -10.29 9.54 -18.63
C GLY A 421 -9.03 8.67 -18.56
N ASN A 422 -8.39 8.56 -17.39
CA ASN A 422 -7.18 7.77 -17.23
C ASN A 422 -7.49 6.27 -17.15
N THR A 423 -6.50 5.46 -17.46
CA THR A 423 -6.56 4.02 -17.25
C THR A 423 -5.99 3.69 -15.87
N VAL A 424 -6.70 2.91 -15.10
CA VAL A 424 -6.26 2.45 -13.77
C VAL A 424 -6.19 0.93 -13.78
N VAL A 425 -5.00 0.38 -13.59
CA VAL A 425 -4.77 -1.07 -13.51
C VAL A 425 -4.27 -1.39 -12.10
N VAL A 426 -5.00 -2.24 -11.40
CA VAL A 426 -4.69 -2.59 -10.02
C VAL A 426 -4.56 -4.10 -9.87
N ILE A 427 -3.45 -4.57 -9.32
CA ILE A 427 -3.35 -5.95 -8.83
C ILE A 427 -4.01 -5.97 -7.46
N GLU A 428 -5.05 -6.78 -7.27
CA GLU A 428 -5.82 -6.79 -6.03
C GLU A 428 -6.40 -8.15 -5.66
N HIS A 429 -6.54 -8.33 -4.33
CA HIS A 429 -7.18 -9.49 -3.72
C HIS A 429 -8.41 -9.11 -2.90
N ASN A 430 -8.54 -7.84 -2.52
CA ASN A 430 -9.65 -7.31 -1.74
C ASN A 430 -10.95 -7.30 -2.58
N LEU A 431 -11.96 -8.06 -2.13
CA LEU A 431 -13.21 -8.23 -2.86
C LEU A 431 -14.04 -6.94 -2.91
N ASP A 432 -13.90 -6.07 -1.92
CA ASP A 432 -14.58 -4.77 -1.90
C ASP A 432 -14.05 -3.83 -3.00
N VAL A 433 -12.77 -3.93 -3.34
CA VAL A 433 -12.20 -3.22 -4.49
C VAL A 433 -12.58 -3.89 -5.80
N ILE A 434 -12.42 -5.22 -5.88
CA ILE A 434 -12.66 -6.00 -7.09
C ILE A 434 -14.12 -5.86 -7.57
N LYS A 435 -15.11 -5.88 -6.65
CA LYS A 435 -16.52 -5.70 -7.02
C LYS A 435 -16.83 -4.35 -7.63
N THR A 436 -15.98 -3.32 -7.37
CA THR A 436 -16.18 -1.97 -7.89
C THR A 436 -15.51 -1.73 -9.24
N ALA A 437 -14.60 -2.61 -9.70
CA ALA A 437 -13.88 -2.47 -10.94
C ALA A 437 -14.81 -2.47 -12.17
N ASP A 438 -14.45 -1.75 -13.21
CA ASP A 438 -15.16 -1.79 -14.49
C ASP A 438 -14.85 -3.07 -15.26
N TYR A 439 -13.63 -3.59 -15.10
CA TYR A 439 -13.14 -4.77 -15.80
C TYR A 439 -12.23 -5.61 -14.89
N ILE A 440 -12.28 -6.90 -15.05
CA ILE A 440 -11.41 -7.87 -14.34
C ILE A 440 -10.63 -8.69 -15.37
N ILE A 441 -9.37 -8.93 -15.08
CA ILE A 441 -8.52 -9.92 -15.75
C ILE A 441 -8.09 -10.92 -14.67
N ASP A 442 -8.68 -12.12 -14.68
CA ASP A 442 -8.43 -13.14 -13.67
C ASP A 442 -7.41 -14.18 -14.15
N MET A 443 -6.28 -14.24 -13.44
CA MET A 443 -5.13 -15.08 -13.75
C MET A 443 -5.17 -16.39 -12.95
N GLY A 444 -4.74 -17.48 -13.60
CA GLY A 444 -4.69 -18.78 -12.91
C GLY A 444 -4.43 -19.95 -13.84
N PRO A 445 -5.05 -21.12 -13.59
CA PRO A 445 -5.99 -21.48 -12.50
C PRO A 445 -5.35 -21.57 -11.11
N GLU A 446 -4.07 -21.92 -11.04
CA GLU A 446 -3.28 -22.12 -9.82
C GLU A 446 -2.05 -21.22 -9.81
N GLY A 447 -1.20 -21.34 -8.77
CA GLY A 447 0.09 -20.69 -8.70
C GLY A 447 1.22 -21.49 -9.37
N GLY A 448 2.37 -20.84 -9.60
CA GLY A 448 3.56 -21.46 -10.17
C GLY A 448 3.34 -22.05 -11.56
N ASP A 449 3.90 -23.23 -11.81
CA ASP A 449 3.84 -23.91 -13.13
C ASP A 449 2.42 -24.26 -13.58
N ARG A 450 1.47 -24.34 -12.65
CA ARG A 450 0.06 -24.63 -12.95
C ARG A 450 -0.77 -23.36 -13.21
N GLY A 451 -0.15 -22.19 -13.10
CA GLY A 451 -0.73 -20.88 -13.39
C GLY A 451 -0.33 -20.32 -14.76
N GLY A 452 -0.32 -19.00 -14.87
CA GLY A 452 0.22 -18.27 -16.00
C GLY A 452 -0.71 -18.13 -17.20
N THR A 453 -2.03 -18.32 -17.01
CA THR A 453 -3.04 -18.12 -18.06
C THR A 453 -4.15 -17.19 -17.59
N VAL A 454 -4.88 -16.56 -18.52
CA VAL A 454 -6.11 -15.82 -18.23
C VAL A 454 -7.27 -16.80 -18.19
N ILE A 455 -7.96 -16.90 -17.04
CA ILE A 455 -9.09 -17.81 -16.84
C ILE A 455 -10.41 -17.16 -17.20
N ALA A 456 -10.54 -15.88 -16.82
CA ALA A 456 -11.74 -15.09 -17.06
C ALA A 456 -11.36 -13.64 -17.30
N LYS A 457 -12.14 -12.95 -18.14
CA LYS A 457 -12.03 -11.50 -18.36
C LYS A 457 -13.42 -10.94 -18.62
N GLY A 458 -13.65 -9.70 -18.20
CA GLY A 458 -14.93 -9.00 -18.38
C GLY A 458 -15.31 -8.21 -17.13
N THR A 459 -16.56 -7.80 -17.03
CA THR A 459 -17.09 -7.14 -15.85
C THR A 459 -17.13 -8.09 -14.65
N PRO A 460 -17.16 -7.60 -13.39
CA PRO A 460 -17.31 -8.47 -12.22
C PRO A 460 -18.48 -9.43 -12.33
N GLU A 461 -19.61 -8.98 -12.90
CA GLU A 461 -20.82 -9.79 -13.11
C GLU A 461 -20.61 -10.92 -14.15
N GLU A 462 -19.76 -10.70 -15.16
CA GLU A 462 -19.40 -11.70 -16.16
C GLU A 462 -18.44 -12.72 -15.56
N VAL A 463 -17.40 -12.27 -14.86
CA VAL A 463 -16.41 -13.13 -14.20
C VAL A 463 -17.06 -14.01 -13.12
N ALA A 464 -18.04 -13.47 -12.37
CA ALA A 464 -18.81 -14.23 -11.38
C ALA A 464 -19.57 -15.45 -11.95
N LYS A 465 -19.80 -15.50 -13.27
CA LYS A 465 -20.44 -16.65 -13.95
C LYS A 465 -19.45 -17.73 -14.34
N VAL A 466 -18.15 -17.45 -14.33
CA VAL A 466 -17.11 -18.39 -14.76
C VAL A 466 -16.76 -19.34 -13.61
N LYS A 467 -17.23 -20.57 -13.66
CA LYS A 467 -17.04 -21.59 -12.61
C LYS A 467 -15.58 -21.91 -12.28
N LYS A 468 -14.65 -21.73 -13.23
CA LYS A 468 -13.22 -21.98 -13.04
C LYS A 468 -12.49 -20.83 -12.35
N SER A 469 -13.08 -19.65 -12.28
CA SER A 469 -12.52 -18.49 -11.62
C SER A 469 -12.80 -18.55 -10.11
N TYR A 470 -11.75 -18.67 -9.31
CA TYR A 470 -11.89 -18.57 -7.86
C TYR A 470 -12.35 -17.15 -7.47
N THR A 471 -11.72 -16.13 -8.02
CA THR A 471 -12.16 -14.73 -7.82
C THR A 471 -13.63 -14.56 -8.15
N GLY A 472 -14.10 -15.12 -9.27
CA GLY A 472 -15.51 -15.07 -9.66
C GLY A 472 -16.46 -15.73 -8.66
N GLN A 473 -16.05 -16.85 -8.06
CA GLN A 473 -16.85 -17.54 -7.03
C GLN A 473 -17.01 -16.69 -5.76
N TYR A 474 -15.92 -16.02 -5.31
CA TYR A 474 -15.95 -15.19 -4.10
C TYR A 474 -16.66 -13.85 -4.37
N VAL A 475 -16.34 -13.15 -5.45
CA VAL A 475 -16.93 -11.83 -5.76
C VAL A 475 -18.46 -11.90 -5.95
N LYS A 476 -18.97 -13.05 -6.40
CA LYS A 476 -20.41 -13.29 -6.54
C LYS A 476 -21.23 -13.02 -5.28
N LYS A 477 -20.60 -13.17 -4.09
CA LYS A 477 -21.27 -12.92 -2.81
C LYS A 477 -21.42 -11.42 -2.50
N TYR A 478 -20.66 -10.58 -3.19
CA TYR A 478 -20.55 -9.14 -2.96
C TYR A 478 -21.26 -8.30 -4.04
N LEU A 479 -21.68 -8.92 -5.14
CA LEU A 479 -22.49 -8.34 -6.21
C LEU A 479 -23.98 -8.49 -5.89
#